data_a813be4deb8811536cc26e497f0c45f1
#
_entry.id   a813be4deb8811536cc26e497f0c45f1
#
_cell.length_a   1.000
_cell.length_b   1.000
_cell.length_c   1.000
_cell.angle_alpha   90.00
_cell.angle_beta   90.00
_cell.angle_gamma   90.00
#
_symmetry.space_group_name_H-M   'P 1'
#
loop_
_entity.id
_entity.type
_entity.pdbx_description
1 polymer ?
#
loop_
_entity_poly.entity_id
_entity_poly.type
_entity_poly.pdbx_seq_one_letter_code
_entity_poly.pdbx_strand_id
1 'polypeptide(L)'
;MKGKKGKNEVIIGAIVILVLALVYFGISFLRGVNLFSSQTRYYAVYTDIGGLEVSSPVIINGYKIGIVKNIQLEKSGSGRLVVELVLNDAEVNIPSDSKLKIYDSDLFGGKAIQIVFGESSTFAQSGDTLLGQMELGLTETLKKEIQTIRRQTSGNQ
;
A
#
# COMPACT_ATOMS: atom_id res chain seq x y z
N MET A 1 -0.01 64.07 9.76
CA MET A 1 -0.97 63.01 9.34
C MET A 1 -0.21 61.80 8.82
N LYS A 2 0.44 61.02 9.70
CA LYS A 2 1.28 59.84 9.35
C LYS A 2 0.93 58.61 10.21
N GLY A 3 -0.32 58.19 10.27
CA GLY A 3 -0.69 57.12 11.19
C GLY A 3 -1.70 56.07 10.71
N LYS A 4 -2.29 56.24 9.52
CA LYS A 4 -3.32 55.35 9.05
C LYS A 4 -2.89 54.37 7.91
N LYS A 5 -1.84 54.69 7.17
CA LYS A 5 -1.38 53.80 6.06
C LYS A 5 -0.78 52.49 6.54
N GLY A 6 0.07 52.49 7.56
CA GLY A 6 0.74 51.29 8.04
C GLY A 6 -0.18 50.23 8.68
N LYS A 7 -1.32 50.64 9.28
CA LYS A 7 -2.29 49.69 9.85
C LYS A 7 -3.03 48.88 8.78
N ASN A 8 -3.39 49.49 7.67
CA ASN A 8 -4.09 48.79 6.58
C ASN A 8 -3.16 47.83 5.84
N GLU A 9 -1.87 48.19 5.68
CA GLU A 9 -0.88 47.31 5.07
C GLU A 9 -0.60 46.05 5.92
N VAL A 10 -0.53 46.21 7.24
CA VAL A 10 -0.40 45.09 8.18
C VAL A 10 -1.63 44.18 8.16
N ILE A 11 -2.84 44.76 8.10
CA ILE A 11 -4.10 44.00 8.02
C ILE A 11 -4.17 43.22 6.73
N ILE A 12 -3.80 43.82 5.59
CA ILE A 12 -3.78 43.14 4.30
C ILE A 12 -2.77 41.97 4.32
N GLY A 13 -1.56 42.22 4.86
CA GLY A 13 -0.56 41.16 5.02
C GLY A 13 -1.06 39.99 5.89
N ALA A 14 -1.74 40.30 7.00
CA ALA A 14 -2.31 39.25 7.86
C ALA A 14 -3.41 38.44 7.16
N ILE A 15 -4.26 39.10 6.36
CA ILE A 15 -5.30 38.41 5.58
C ILE A 15 -4.66 37.47 4.53
N VAL A 16 -3.64 37.93 3.83
CA VAL A 16 -2.93 37.07 2.83
C VAL A 16 -2.32 35.84 3.50
N ILE A 17 -1.65 36.01 4.65
CA ILE A 17 -1.09 34.88 5.41
C ILE A 17 -2.20 33.91 5.85
N LEU A 18 -3.32 34.43 6.34
CA LEU A 18 -4.47 33.61 6.74
C LEU A 18 -5.02 32.79 5.56
N VAL A 19 -5.18 33.40 4.40
CA VAL A 19 -5.68 32.72 3.19
C VAL A 19 -4.70 31.63 2.75
N LEU A 20 -3.39 31.92 2.74
CA LEU A 20 -2.37 30.91 2.40
C LEU A 20 -2.36 29.74 3.39
N ALA A 21 -2.53 30.02 4.69
CA ALA A 21 -2.66 28.99 5.70
C ALA A 21 -3.91 28.11 5.46
N LEU A 22 -5.07 28.72 5.17
CA LEU A 22 -6.30 28.00 4.87
C LEU A 22 -6.15 27.10 3.61
N VAL A 23 -5.50 27.62 2.57
CA VAL A 23 -5.23 26.82 1.34
C VAL A 23 -4.31 25.65 1.66
N TYR A 24 -3.24 25.89 2.41
CA TYR A 24 -2.31 24.85 2.83
C TYR A 24 -2.99 23.74 3.65
N PHE A 25 -3.77 24.14 4.67
CA PHE A 25 -4.53 23.19 5.49
C PHE A 25 -5.62 22.47 4.69
N GLY A 26 -6.29 23.19 3.77
CA GLY A 26 -7.30 22.62 2.89
C GLY A 26 -6.75 21.55 1.97
N ILE A 27 -5.60 21.78 1.32
CA ILE A 27 -4.93 20.80 0.48
C ILE A 27 -4.45 19.60 1.32
N SER A 28 -3.92 19.85 2.51
CA SER A 28 -3.51 18.76 3.42
C SER A 28 -4.68 17.91 3.88
N PHE A 29 -5.83 18.52 4.14
CA PHE A 29 -7.07 17.83 4.49
C PHE A 29 -7.60 16.96 3.34
N LEU A 30 -7.59 17.48 2.11
CA LEU A 30 -8.02 16.74 0.91
C LEU A 30 -7.13 15.53 0.58
N ARG A 31 -5.87 15.56 0.99
CA ARG A 31 -4.95 14.42 0.83
C ARG A 31 -5.26 13.24 1.76
N GLY A 32 -6.27 13.37 2.63
CA GLY A 32 -6.68 12.30 3.54
C GLY A 32 -5.58 11.89 4.53
N VAL A 33 -4.60 12.74 4.78
CA VAL A 33 -3.56 12.49 5.78
C VAL A 33 -4.21 12.68 7.16
N ASN A 34 -4.69 11.61 7.74
CA ASN A 34 -5.06 11.58 9.15
C ASN A 34 -3.79 11.71 9.99
N LEU A 35 -3.40 12.93 10.32
CA LEU A 35 -2.21 13.25 11.15
C LEU A 35 -2.30 12.68 12.57
N PHE A 36 -3.45 12.18 12.98
CA PHE A 36 -3.73 11.64 14.31
C PHE A 36 -4.11 10.14 14.33
N SER A 37 -4.18 9.46 13.18
CA SER A 37 -4.37 8.01 13.20
C SER A 37 -3.02 7.34 13.48
N SER A 38 -2.98 6.49 14.47
CA SER A 38 -1.87 5.57 14.72
C SER A 38 -1.76 4.63 13.53
N GLN A 39 -0.92 5.01 12.56
CA GLN A 39 -0.68 4.17 11.37
C GLN A 39 0.12 2.95 11.79
N THR A 40 -0.48 1.78 11.67
CA THR A 40 0.23 0.53 11.86
C THR A 40 0.98 0.17 10.57
N ARG A 41 2.25 -0.18 10.71
CA ARG A 41 3.13 -0.51 9.58
C ARG A 41 3.47 -1.97 9.62
N TYR A 42 3.46 -2.60 8.45
CA TYR A 42 3.93 -3.97 8.27
C TYR A 42 4.86 -4.05 7.08
N TYR A 43 5.71 -5.04 7.08
CA TYR A 43 6.65 -5.31 6.00
C TYR A 43 6.38 -6.69 5.41
N ALA A 44 6.65 -6.84 4.13
CA ALA A 44 6.68 -8.15 3.49
C ALA A 44 7.85 -8.22 2.51
N VAL A 45 8.42 -9.41 2.37
CA VAL A 45 9.53 -9.65 1.45
C VAL A 45 9.02 -10.50 0.30
N TYR A 46 9.28 -10.04 -0.93
CA TYR A 46 8.90 -10.72 -2.17
C TYR A 46 10.12 -10.94 -3.07
N THR A 47 10.10 -12.00 -3.84
CA THR A 47 11.09 -12.21 -4.91
C THR A 47 10.66 -11.52 -6.19
N ASP A 48 9.35 -11.41 -6.41
CA ASP A 48 8.73 -10.72 -7.53
C ASP A 48 7.45 -10.04 -7.03
N ILE A 49 7.19 -8.83 -7.51
CA ILE A 49 6.00 -8.04 -7.16
C ILE A 49 5.04 -7.84 -8.34
N GLY A 50 5.38 -8.36 -9.53
CA GLY A 50 4.55 -8.40 -10.72
C GLY A 50 3.95 -7.06 -11.15
N GLY A 51 4.60 -5.93 -10.86
CA GLY A 51 4.08 -4.60 -11.16
C GLY A 51 3.26 -3.96 -10.04
N LEU A 52 3.37 -4.45 -8.79
CA LEU A 52 2.83 -3.73 -7.63
C LEU A 52 3.48 -2.35 -7.49
N GLU A 53 2.68 -1.34 -7.26
CA GLU A 53 3.13 0.06 -7.18
C GLU A 53 2.91 0.65 -5.78
N VAL A 54 3.59 1.76 -5.51
CA VAL A 54 3.28 2.60 -4.35
C VAL A 54 1.85 3.13 -4.48
N SER A 55 1.13 3.17 -3.38
CA SER A 55 -0.31 3.48 -3.29
C SER A 55 -1.25 2.36 -3.75
N SER A 56 -0.75 1.21 -4.20
CA SER A 56 -1.60 0.02 -4.43
C SER A 56 -2.41 -0.30 -3.17
N PRO A 57 -3.68 -0.67 -3.30
CA PRO A 57 -4.54 -0.92 -2.15
C PRO A 57 -4.14 -2.19 -1.39
N VAL A 58 -4.30 -2.14 -0.06
CA VAL A 58 -4.23 -3.30 0.83
C VAL A 58 -5.63 -3.60 1.31
N ILE A 59 -6.06 -4.84 1.14
CA ILE A 59 -7.44 -5.27 1.42
C ILE A 59 -7.49 -6.50 2.32
N ILE A 60 -8.61 -6.64 3.05
CA ILE A 60 -9.04 -7.86 3.73
C ILE A 60 -10.45 -8.17 3.24
N ASN A 61 -10.67 -9.35 2.68
CA ASN A 61 -11.99 -9.80 2.21
C ASN A 61 -12.73 -8.77 1.35
N GLY A 62 -12.00 -8.04 0.46
CA GLY A 62 -12.57 -7.01 -0.39
C GLY A 62 -12.66 -5.62 0.24
N TYR A 63 -12.44 -5.48 1.55
CA TYR A 63 -12.46 -4.18 2.24
C TYR A 63 -11.07 -3.56 2.29
N LYS A 64 -10.93 -2.33 1.78
CA LYS A 64 -9.66 -1.59 1.76
C LYS A 64 -9.33 -1.07 3.17
N ILE A 65 -8.20 -1.53 3.72
CA ILE A 65 -7.72 -1.16 5.06
C ILE A 65 -6.42 -0.34 5.03
N GLY A 66 -5.76 -0.26 3.88
CA GLY A 66 -4.48 0.44 3.79
C GLY A 66 -3.97 0.59 2.37
N ILE A 67 -2.70 0.94 2.29
CA ILE A 67 -1.97 1.12 1.03
C ILE A 67 -0.53 0.63 1.15
N VAL A 68 0.07 0.33 0.01
CA VAL A 68 1.52 0.17 -0.13
C VAL A 68 2.16 1.55 0.01
N LYS A 69 3.02 1.71 1.01
CA LYS A 69 3.70 2.98 1.31
C LYS A 69 5.02 3.13 0.57
N ASN A 70 5.76 2.03 0.51
CA ASN A 70 7.10 2.04 -0.07
C ASN A 70 7.49 0.65 -0.59
N ILE A 71 8.35 0.62 -1.61
CA ILE A 71 8.91 -0.59 -2.18
C ILE A 71 10.41 -0.35 -2.36
N GLN A 72 11.23 -1.22 -1.78
CA GLN A 72 12.68 -1.09 -1.83
C GLN A 72 13.34 -2.44 -2.15
N LEU A 73 14.43 -2.38 -2.90
CA LEU A 73 15.29 -3.55 -3.09
C LEU A 73 16.05 -3.83 -1.78
N GLU A 74 16.08 -5.10 -1.37
CA GLU A 74 16.83 -5.51 -0.18
C GLU A 74 18.32 -5.25 -0.37
N LYS A 75 18.94 -4.61 0.62
CA LYS A 75 20.37 -4.23 0.54
C LYS A 75 21.34 -5.41 0.60
N SER A 76 20.84 -6.61 0.92
CA SER A 76 21.65 -7.83 1.03
C SER A 76 22.20 -8.37 -0.30
N GLY A 77 21.79 -7.78 -1.44
CA GLY A 77 22.17 -8.29 -2.77
C GLY A 77 21.39 -9.54 -3.19
N SER A 78 20.38 -9.94 -2.43
CA SER A 78 19.54 -11.12 -2.70
C SER A 78 18.60 -10.96 -3.88
N GLY A 79 18.42 -9.72 -4.39
CA GLY A 79 17.43 -9.38 -5.41
C GLY A 79 15.98 -9.36 -4.91
N ARG A 80 15.76 -9.53 -3.60
CA ARG A 80 14.42 -9.49 -3.00
C ARG A 80 13.94 -8.04 -2.81
N LEU A 81 12.63 -7.87 -2.78
CA LEU A 81 11.96 -6.59 -2.60
C LEU A 81 11.27 -6.55 -1.24
N VAL A 82 11.52 -5.50 -0.49
CA VAL A 82 10.85 -5.21 0.78
C VAL A 82 9.74 -4.21 0.50
N VAL A 83 8.51 -4.61 0.80
CA VAL A 83 7.31 -3.79 0.64
C VAL A 83 6.83 -3.34 2.01
N GLU A 84 6.73 -2.02 2.20
CA GLU A 84 6.16 -1.41 3.40
C GLU A 84 4.68 -1.11 3.17
N LEU A 85 3.86 -1.58 4.07
CA LEU A 85 2.42 -1.37 4.10
C LEU A 85 2.06 -0.43 5.25
N VAL A 86 1.10 0.43 5.01
CA VAL A 86 0.49 1.27 6.05
C VAL A 86 -1.00 1.00 6.10
N LEU A 87 -1.46 0.60 7.27
CA LEU A 87 -2.87 0.40 7.54
C LEU A 87 -3.45 1.66 8.21
N ASN A 88 -4.62 2.06 7.75
CA ASN A 88 -5.33 3.23 8.27
C ASN A 88 -6.21 2.87 9.48
N ASP A 89 -6.45 1.58 9.69
CA ASP A 89 -7.27 1.06 10.76
C ASP A 89 -6.36 0.35 11.79
N ALA A 90 -6.13 1.03 12.91
CA ALA A 90 -5.26 0.53 13.98
C ALA A 90 -5.94 -0.55 14.85
N GLU A 91 -7.26 -0.76 14.67
CA GLU A 91 -8.02 -1.72 15.47
C GLU A 91 -8.01 -3.14 14.88
N VAL A 92 -7.50 -3.30 13.65
CA VAL A 92 -7.41 -4.60 13.01
C VAL A 92 -6.25 -5.40 13.57
N ASN A 93 -6.57 -6.42 14.36
CA ASN A 93 -5.59 -7.39 14.88
C ASN A 93 -5.26 -8.42 13.80
N ILE A 94 -4.04 -8.39 13.27
CA ILE A 94 -3.57 -9.30 12.23
C ILE A 94 -2.81 -10.45 12.90
N PRO A 95 -3.23 -11.74 12.74
CA PRO A 95 -2.45 -12.87 13.21
C PRO A 95 -1.03 -12.86 12.65
N SER A 96 -0.03 -13.24 13.47
CA SER A 96 1.39 -13.17 13.11
C SER A 96 1.79 -14.10 11.96
N ASP A 97 1.01 -15.14 11.70
CA ASP A 97 1.17 -16.09 10.59
C ASP A 97 0.35 -15.74 9.34
N SER A 98 -0.26 -14.54 9.32
CA SER A 98 -1.00 -14.04 8.16
C SER A 98 -0.11 -13.86 6.94
N LYS A 99 -0.70 -14.04 5.75
CA LYS A 99 0.00 -13.97 4.47
C LYS A 99 -0.45 -12.75 3.70
N LEU A 100 0.53 -12.07 3.11
CA LEU A 100 0.31 -10.92 2.24
C LEU A 100 0.43 -11.36 0.79
N LYS A 101 -0.72 -11.58 0.13
CA LYS A 101 -0.79 -12.04 -1.26
C LYS A 101 -0.92 -10.88 -2.23
N ILE A 102 -0.01 -10.78 -3.19
CA ILE A 102 -0.18 -9.90 -4.35
C ILE A 102 -1.05 -10.61 -5.37
N TYR A 103 -2.08 -9.93 -5.87
CA TYR A 103 -3.00 -10.46 -6.88
C TYR A 103 -3.40 -9.36 -7.88
N ASP A 104 -3.97 -9.78 -9.02
CA ASP A 104 -4.51 -8.86 -10.03
C ASP A 104 -5.84 -8.28 -9.55
N SER A 105 -5.87 -6.96 -9.27
CA SER A 105 -7.07 -6.28 -8.78
C SER A 105 -8.06 -5.93 -9.88
N ASP A 106 -7.57 -5.86 -11.12
CA ASP A 106 -8.36 -5.53 -12.30
C ASP A 106 -7.82 -6.20 -13.57
N LEU A 107 -8.57 -6.05 -14.66
CA LEU A 107 -8.22 -6.62 -15.97
C LEU A 107 -7.13 -5.85 -16.72
N PHE A 108 -6.75 -4.69 -16.24
CA PHE A 108 -5.76 -3.80 -16.87
C PHE A 108 -4.37 -3.94 -16.27
N GLY A 109 -4.19 -4.87 -15.32
CA GLY A 109 -2.91 -5.18 -14.70
C GLY A 109 -2.66 -4.44 -13.37
N GLY A 110 -3.68 -3.78 -12.81
CA GLY A 110 -3.58 -3.21 -11.47
C GLY A 110 -3.32 -4.30 -10.43
N LYS A 111 -2.42 -4.04 -9.50
CA LYS A 111 -2.06 -4.96 -8.41
C LYS A 111 -2.58 -4.46 -7.07
N ALA A 112 -2.98 -5.40 -6.22
CA ALA A 112 -3.35 -5.16 -4.84
C ALA A 112 -2.72 -6.20 -3.92
N ILE A 113 -2.64 -5.88 -2.64
CA ILE A 113 -2.23 -6.83 -1.61
C ILE A 113 -3.46 -7.25 -0.82
N GLN A 114 -3.75 -8.55 -0.80
CA GLN A 114 -4.74 -9.14 0.09
C GLN A 114 -4.06 -9.69 1.33
N ILE A 115 -4.55 -9.31 2.51
CA ILE A 115 -4.17 -9.95 3.76
C ILE A 115 -5.07 -11.17 3.96
N VAL A 116 -4.46 -12.34 3.98
CA VAL A 116 -5.12 -13.60 4.32
C VAL A 116 -4.75 -13.93 5.75
N PHE A 117 -5.72 -13.91 6.65
CA PHE A 117 -5.50 -14.20 8.05
C PHE A 117 -5.02 -15.64 8.26
N GLY A 118 -4.05 -15.79 9.16
CA GLY A 118 -3.62 -17.07 9.66
C GLY A 118 -4.47 -17.55 10.84
N GLU A 119 -4.02 -18.61 11.49
CA GLU A 119 -4.70 -19.24 12.63
C GLU A 119 -3.98 -18.97 13.97
N SER A 120 -2.88 -18.19 13.92
CA SER A 120 -2.11 -17.89 15.14
C SER A 120 -2.93 -17.10 16.16
N SER A 121 -2.80 -17.47 17.41
CA SER A 121 -3.38 -16.70 18.53
C SER A 121 -2.55 -15.48 18.92
N THR A 122 -1.33 -15.33 18.36
CA THR A 122 -0.50 -14.14 18.52
C THR A 122 -0.73 -13.17 17.38
N PHE A 123 -0.70 -11.87 17.67
CA PHE A 123 -0.91 -10.82 16.67
C PHE A 123 0.40 -10.15 16.30
N ALA A 124 0.53 -9.80 15.02
CA ALA A 124 1.65 -9.03 14.52
C ALA A 124 1.62 -7.61 15.10
N GLN A 125 2.80 -7.10 15.45
CA GLN A 125 2.98 -5.74 15.93
C GLN A 125 3.42 -4.80 14.81
N SER A 126 3.24 -3.50 15.04
CA SER A 126 3.73 -2.50 14.09
C SER A 126 5.25 -2.63 13.91
N GLY A 127 5.68 -2.80 12.67
CA GLY A 127 7.09 -3.03 12.32
C GLY A 127 7.42 -4.49 11.99
N ASP A 128 6.50 -5.43 12.23
CA ASP A 128 6.74 -6.83 11.92
C ASP A 128 6.75 -7.10 10.41
N THR A 129 7.49 -8.17 10.06
CA THR A 129 7.55 -8.68 8.69
C THR A 129 6.69 -9.92 8.57
N LEU A 130 5.67 -9.84 7.72
CA LEU A 130 4.74 -10.93 7.41
C LEU A 130 5.18 -11.67 6.15
N LEU A 131 4.65 -12.88 5.94
CA LEU A 131 4.98 -13.71 4.79
C LEU A 131 4.36 -13.14 3.51
N GLY A 132 5.22 -12.65 2.60
CA GLY A 132 4.83 -12.22 1.27
C GLY A 132 4.64 -13.42 0.33
N GLN A 133 3.54 -13.45 -0.40
CA GLN A 133 3.27 -14.41 -1.48
C GLN A 133 2.77 -13.67 -2.70
N MET A 134 3.14 -14.15 -3.89
CA MET A 134 2.56 -13.67 -5.15
C MET A 134 1.62 -14.73 -5.69
N GLU A 135 0.41 -14.35 -6.05
CA GLU A 135 -0.52 -15.21 -6.74
C GLU A 135 -0.18 -15.19 -8.24
N LEU A 136 -0.09 -16.35 -8.85
CA LEU A 136 0.13 -16.44 -10.29
C LEU A 136 -1.10 -15.87 -10.99
N GLY A 137 -0.90 -14.84 -11.81
CA GLY A 137 -1.98 -14.25 -12.60
C GLY A 137 -2.67 -15.28 -13.49
N LEU A 138 -3.92 -15.04 -13.84
CA LEU A 138 -4.73 -15.93 -14.70
C LEU A 138 -4.00 -16.31 -15.98
N THR A 139 -3.27 -15.40 -16.61
CA THR A 139 -2.48 -15.63 -17.81
C THR A 139 -1.35 -16.64 -17.62
N GLU A 140 -0.69 -16.64 -16.46
CA GLU A 140 0.37 -17.60 -16.17
C GLU A 140 -0.18 -18.97 -15.79
N THR A 141 -1.30 -19.01 -15.09
CA THR A 141 -2.02 -20.25 -14.78
C THR A 141 -2.48 -20.93 -16.08
N LEU A 142 -3.09 -20.18 -16.98
CA LEU A 142 -3.51 -20.69 -18.30
C LEU A 142 -2.32 -21.16 -19.14
N LYS A 143 -1.20 -20.45 -19.16
CA LYS A 143 0.02 -20.88 -19.86
C LYS A 143 0.54 -22.21 -19.31
N LYS A 144 0.55 -22.39 -17.98
CA LYS A 144 0.98 -23.64 -17.34
C LYS A 144 0.05 -24.80 -17.70
N GLU A 145 -1.27 -24.59 -17.68
CA GLU A 145 -2.24 -25.62 -18.08
C GLU A 145 -2.10 -26.00 -19.54
N ILE A 146 -2.00 -25.03 -20.45
CA ILE A 146 -1.78 -25.29 -21.89
C ILE A 146 -0.47 -26.07 -22.10
N GLN A 147 0.60 -25.74 -21.41
CA GLN A 147 1.86 -26.49 -21.50
C GLN A 147 1.74 -27.92 -20.98
N THR A 148 0.97 -28.12 -19.91
CA THR A 148 0.72 -29.48 -19.35
C THR A 148 -0.08 -30.34 -20.31
N ILE A 149 -1.14 -29.80 -20.89
CA ILE A 149 -1.96 -30.47 -21.89
C ILE A 149 -1.11 -30.83 -23.14
N ARG A 150 -0.29 -29.89 -23.62
CA ARG A 150 0.60 -30.14 -24.78
C ARG A 150 1.61 -31.26 -24.52
N ARG A 151 2.18 -31.32 -23.29
CA ARG A 151 3.09 -32.40 -22.90
C ARG A 151 2.40 -33.77 -22.86
N GLN A 152 1.17 -33.83 -22.36
CA GLN A 152 0.38 -35.07 -22.32
C GLN A 152 -0.02 -35.56 -23.72
N THR A 153 -0.32 -34.64 -24.63
CA THR A 153 -0.68 -34.99 -26.01
C THR A 153 0.54 -35.44 -26.83
N SER A 154 1.73 -34.87 -26.56
CA SER A 154 2.97 -35.24 -27.27
C SER A 154 3.64 -36.52 -26.76
N GLY A 155 3.25 -37.02 -25.58
CA GLY A 155 3.78 -38.28 -25.02
C GLY A 155 2.98 -39.54 -25.39
N ASN A 156 1.93 -39.40 -26.18
CA ASN A 156 1.04 -40.52 -26.57
C ASN A 156 1.09 -40.88 -28.07
N GLN A 157 2.23 -40.52 -28.74
CA GLN A 157 2.55 -40.94 -30.11
C GLN A 157 3.79 -41.83 -30.10
#